data_304744ddf7633752952851b939d608dd
#
_entry.id   304744ddf7633752952851b939d608dd
#
_cell.length_a   1.000
_cell.length_b   1.000
_cell.length_c   1.000
_cell.angle_alpha   90.00
_cell.angle_beta   90.00
_cell.angle_gamma   90.00
#
_symmetry.space_group_name_H-M   'P 1'
#
loop_
_entity.id
_entity.type
_entity.pdbx_description
1 polymer ?
#
loop_
_entity_poly.entity_id
_entity_poly.type
_entity_poly.pdbx_seq_one_letter_code
_entity_poly.pdbx_strand_id
1 'polypeptide(L)'
;MEDKKDYKVTWKGWISLAFLIILFSGTMADQTGFLKAFDLNSLVGAFGKSEGAKVSFIGTGGFGAKEGMMVGLSLIPTVMVAQGLLDVCESYGALKAAARLFQPILRPLLGIPGAAGLAFVSSFTSSDVGAFITKEMYEKGEITDDERTVFAAYQYAGSGTVNNTVAAGAALVPISVLPVGAVIGLIIVVKILGANMVRMYLKFYHRKHPEGGNAS
;
A
#
# COMPACT_ATOMS: atom_id res chain seq x y z
N MET A 1 17.06 -18.88 -16.49
CA MET A 1 16.44 -19.56 -15.34
C MET A 1 16.05 -18.47 -14.36
N GLU A 2 14.77 -18.31 -14.12
CA GLU A 2 14.25 -17.24 -13.27
C GLU A 2 14.54 -17.60 -11.81
N ASP A 3 15.45 -16.87 -11.19
CA ASP A 3 15.85 -17.09 -9.80
C ASP A 3 14.69 -16.62 -8.90
N LYS A 4 13.77 -17.53 -8.61
CA LYS A 4 12.70 -17.30 -7.64
C LYS A 4 13.34 -17.26 -6.26
N LYS A 5 13.51 -16.07 -5.68
CA LYS A 5 13.85 -15.94 -4.26
C LYS A 5 12.83 -16.73 -3.44
N ASP A 6 13.27 -17.85 -2.88
CA ASP A 6 12.41 -18.69 -2.05
C ASP A 6 12.29 -18.07 -0.64
N TYR A 7 11.28 -17.21 -0.47
CA TYR A 7 10.95 -16.69 0.84
C TYR A 7 10.33 -17.81 1.68
N LYS A 8 11.05 -18.26 2.70
CA LYS A 8 10.49 -19.18 3.70
C LYS A 8 9.37 -18.45 4.46
N VAL A 9 8.17 -18.58 3.95
CA VAL A 9 6.97 -18.01 4.58
C VAL A 9 6.42 -19.03 5.56
N THR A 10 6.30 -18.59 6.82
CA THR A 10 5.65 -19.41 7.85
C THR A 10 4.12 -19.36 7.68
N TRP A 11 3.44 -20.38 8.19
CA TRP A 11 1.96 -20.39 8.20
C TRP A 11 1.38 -19.17 8.93
N LYS A 12 2.09 -18.66 9.96
CA LYS A 12 1.72 -17.42 10.67
C LYS A 12 1.72 -16.20 9.73
N GLY A 13 2.69 -16.12 8.81
CA GLY A 13 2.74 -15.04 7.80
C GLY A 13 1.51 -15.04 6.88
N TRP A 14 1.06 -16.22 6.46
CA TRP A 14 -0.15 -16.34 5.64
C TRP A 14 -1.42 -15.94 6.38
N ILE A 15 -1.54 -16.35 7.65
CA ILE A 15 -2.67 -15.97 8.50
C ILE A 15 -2.68 -14.46 8.74
N SER A 16 -1.52 -13.85 9.04
CA SER A 16 -1.41 -12.41 9.24
C SER A 16 -1.77 -11.61 7.99
N LEU A 17 -1.36 -12.11 6.81
CA LEU A 17 -1.75 -11.48 5.55
C LEU A 17 -3.26 -11.59 5.30
N ALA A 18 -3.85 -12.76 5.51
CA ALA A 18 -5.29 -12.98 5.36
C ALA A 18 -6.08 -12.09 6.32
N PHE A 19 -5.61 -11.95 7.57
CA PHE A 19 -6.19 -11.05 8.57
C PHE A 19 -6.19 -9.60 8.09
N LEU A 20 -5.07 -9.09 7.57
CA LEU A 20 -4.99 -7.72 7.02
C LEU A 20 -5.94 -7.52 5.84
N ILE A 21 -6.01 -8.50 4.94
CA ILE A 21 -6.94 -8.43 3.79
C ILE A 21 -8.39 -8.33 4.27
N ILE A 22 -8.79 -9.16 5.23
CA ILE A 22 -10.16 -9.14 5.80
C ILE A 22 -10.41 -7.80 6.48
N LEU A 23 -9.47 -7.33 7.32
CA LEU A 23 -9.58 -6.09 8.08
C LEU A 23 -9.80 -4.86 7.18
N PHE A 24 -9.09 -4.80 6.04
CA PHE A 24 -9.20 -3.67 5.11
C PHE A 24 -10.31 -3.85 4.06
N SER A 25 -10.85 -5.05 3.89
CA SER A 25 -11.84 -5.33 2.85
C SER A 25 -13.18 -4.62 3.04
N GLY A 26 -13.52 -4.25 4.29
CA GLY A 26 -14.83 -3.70 4.65
C GLY A 26 -15.98 -4.74 4.63
N THR A 27 -15.69 -6.02 4.34
CA THR A 27 -16.71 -7.08 4.26
C THR A 27 -17.38 -7.37 5.59
N MET A 28 -16.74 -6.98 6.70
CA MET A 28 -17.23 -7.19 8.06
C MET A 28 -17.97 -5.98 8.64
N ALA A 29 -18.08 -4.87 7.87
CA ALA A 29 -18.70 -3.62 8.34
C ALA A 29 -20.17 -3.79 8.77
N ASP A 30 -20.92 -4.58 8.00
CA ASP A 30 -22.35 -4.83 8.26
C ASP A 30 -22.62 -6.00 9.22
N GLN A 31 -21.56 -6.65 9.71
CA GLN A 31 -21.70 -7.78 10.64
C GLN A 31 -22.03 -7.29 12.06
N THR A 32 -22.67 -8.17 12.83
CA THR A 32 -23.02 -7.91 14.25
C THR A 32 -22.12 -8.71 15.19
N GLY A 33 -21.97 -8.24 16.42
CA GLY A 33 -21.19 -8.92 17.46
C GLY A 33 -19.69 -8.92 17.20
N PHE A 34 -19.01 -10.01 17.56
CA PHE A 34 -17.55 -10.11 17.51
C PHE A 34 -16.96 -9.99 16.12
N LEU A 35 -17.69 -10.41 15.07
CA LEU A 35 -17.21 -10.33 13.69
C LEU A 35 -16.98 -8.89 13.21
N LYS A 36 -17.68 -7.94 13.79
CA LYS A 36 -17.48 -6.52 13.50
C LYS A 36 -16.11 -6.02 13.92
N ALA A 37 -15.44 -6.67 14.88
CA ALA A 37 -14.07 -6.35 15.25
C ALA A 37 -13.02 -6.66 14.16
N PHE A 38 -13.40 -7.37 13.10
CA PHE A 38 -12.55 -7.60 11.92
C PHE A 38 -12.73 -6.56 10.81
N ASP A 39 -13.40 -5.46 11.10
CA ASP A 39 -13.48 -4.30 10.20
C ASP A 39 -12.72 -3.12 10.80
N LEU A 40 -11.83 -2.51 9.99
CA LEU A 40 -10.97 -1.42 10.46
C LEU A 40 -11.78 -0.22 10.95
N ASN A 41 -12.85 0.16 10.22
CA ASN A 41 -13.67 1.30 10.59
C ASN A 41 -14.37 1.09 11.95
N SER A 42 -14.75 -0.15 12.23
CA SER A 42 -15.38 -0.53 13.50
C SER A 42 -14.39 -0.55 14.67
N LEU A 43 -13.15 -1.03 14.41
CA LEU A 43 -12.07 -1.02 15.42
C LEU A 43 -11.63 0.39 15.80
N VAL A 44 -11.46 1.23 14.78
CA VAL A 44 -11.00 2.62 14.94
C VAL A 44 -12.10 3.49 15.51
N GLY A 45 -13.35 3.19 15.18
CA GLY A 45 -14.50 4.01 15.51
C GLY A 45 -14.58 5.29 14.67
N ALA A 46 -15.74 5.92 14.69
CA ALA A 46 -15.97 7.20 14.02
C ALA A 46 -15.93 8.33 15.05
N PHE A 47 -15.16 9.37 14.77
CA PHE A 47 -15.22 10.61 15.52
C PHE A 47 -16.30 11.52 14.92
N GLY A 48 -17.41 11.68 15.64
CA GLY A 48 -18.57 12.44 15.21
C GLY A 48 -19.61 11.60 14.44
N LYS A 49 -20.86 12.08 14.45
CA LYS A 49 -21.95 11.43 13.71
C LYS A 49 -21.99 11.98 12.28
N SER A 50 -21.86 11.12 11.31
CA SER A 50 -22.05 11.48 9.91
C SER A 50 -23.47 11.17 9.40
N GLU A 51 -24.45 11.09 10.28
CA GLU A 51 -25.82 10.91 9.86
C GLU A 51 -26.40 12.23 9.32
N GLY A 52 -26.61 12.28 8.02
CA GLY A 52 -27.43 13.30 7.37
C GLY A 52 -26.77 14.64 7.14
N ALA A 53 -25.58 14.67 6.54
CA ALA A 53 -25.00 15.81 5.78
C ALA A 53 -24.88 17.20 6.47
N LYS A 54 -25.10 17.31 7.75
CA LYS A 54 -24.95 18.57 8.50
C LYS A 54 -23.88 18.54 9.58
N VAL A 55 -23.07 17.51 9.62
CA VAL A 55 -22.03 17.41 10.62
C VAL A 55 -20.71 17.82 10.00
N SER A 56 -20.21 18.95 10.45
CA SER A 56 -18.85 19.34 10.18
C SER A 56 -17.91 18.27 10.74
N PHE A 57 -17.08 17.70 9.91
CA PHE A 57 -16.01 16.76 10.29
C PHE A 57 -15.07 17.34 11.37
N ILE A 58 -15.03 18.66 11.47
CA ILE A 58 -14.15 19.43 12.35
C ILE A 58 -14.94 20.03 13.54
N GLY A 59 -16.17 19.62 13.78
CA GLY A 59 -17.03 20.18 14.82
C GLY A 59 -17.98 21.29 14.33
N THR A 60 -18.80 21.83 15.23
CA THR A 60 -19.73 22.93 14.92
C THR A 60 -18.97 24.18 14.54
N GLY A 61 -19.00 24.53 13.26
CA GLY A 61 -18.32 25.71 12.73
C GLY A 61 -17.04 25.41 11.95
N GLY A 62 -16.31 24.36 12.27
CA GLY A 62 -15.21 23.80 11.48
C GLY A 62 -14.05 24.73 11.11
N PHE A 63 -13.86 25.82 11.82
CA PHE A 63 -12.89 26.84 11.46
C PHE A 63 -12.03 27.24 12.66
N GLY A 64 -10.71 27.19 12.46
CA GLY A 64 -9.75 27.72 13.40
C GLY A 64 -8.75 26.67 13.93
N ALA A 65 -7.69 27.16 14.56
CA ALA A 65 -6.60 26.35 15.08
C ALA A 65 -7.04 25.38 16.19
N LYS A 66 -8.03 25.77 16.98
CA LYS A 66 -8.55 24.92 18.08
C LYS A 66 -9.22 23.67 17.53
N GLU A 67 -10.08 23.81 16.54
CA GLU A 67 -10.77 22.72 15.90
C GLU A 67 -9.80 21.81 15.16
N GLY A 68 -8.82 22.38 14.45
CA GLY A 68 -7.77 21.62 13.80
C GLY A 68 -6.94 20.81 14.79
N MET A 69 -6.60 21.38 15.95
CA MET A 69 -5.90 20.68 17.01
C MET A 69 -6.76 19.54 17.59
N MET A 70 -8.04 19.75 17.82
CA MET A 70 -8.94 18.71 18.33
C MET A 70 -9.10 17.56 17.33
N VAL A 71 -9.18 17.86 16.03
CA VAL A 71 -9.14 16.83 14.98
C VAL A 71 -7.83 16.05 15.02
N GLY A 72 -6.69 16.73 15.10
CA GLY A 72 -5.40 16.07 15.22
C GLY A 72 -5.32 15.13 16.42
N LEU A 73 -5.76 15.58 17.59
CA LEU A 73 -5.82 14.73 18.79
C LEU A 73 -6.76 13.53 18.63
N SER A 74 -7.90 13.71 17.94
CA SER A 74 -8.85 12.62 17.70
C SER A 74 -8.32 11.55 16.76
N LEU A 75 -7.36 11.88 15.90
CA LEU A 75 -6.73 10.91 14.99
C LEU A 75 -5.70 10.02 15.67
N ILE A 76 -5.14 10.42 16.82
CA ILE A 76 -4.09 9.66 17.51
C ILE A 76 -4.51 8.20 17.77
N PRO A 77 -5.66 7.91 18.42
CA PRO A 77 -6.06 6.53 18.65
C PRO A 77 -6.24 5.72 17.37
N THR A 78 -6.81 6.32 16.35
CA THR A 78 -7.02 5.70 15.03
C THR A 78 -5.70 5.26 14.40
N VAL A 79 -4.74 6.18 14.35
CA VAL A 79 -3.42 5.93 13.77
C VAL A 79 -2.67 4.89 14.60
N MET A 80 -2.71 4.99 15.93
CA MET A 80 -2.03 4.02 16.82
C MET A 80 -2.56 2.59 16.63
N VAL A 81 -3.88 2.40 16.58
CA VAL A 81 -4.47 1.07 16.37
C VAL A 81 -4.09 0.53 15.00
N ALA A 82 -4.23 1.34 13.95
CA ALA A 82 -3.95 0.90 12.60
C ALA A 82 -2.46 0.57 12.39
N GLN A 83 -1.55 1.41 12.87
CA GLN A 83 -0.11 1.15 12.79
C GLN A 83 0.29 -0.04 13.64
N GLY A 84 -0.20 -0.13 14.87
CA GLY A 84 0.09 -1.28 15.74
C GLY A 84 -0.34 -2.62 15.12
N LEU A 85 -1.49 -2.66 14.44
CA LEU A 85 -1.94 -3.87 13.73
C LEU A 85 -1.03 -4.18 12.53
N LEU A 86 -0.63 -3.16 11.76
CA LEU A 86 0.30 -3.34 10.65
C LEU A 86 1.64 -3.88 11.16
N ASP A 87 2.24 -3.27 12.19
CA ASP A 87 3.53 -3.67 12.76
C ASP A 87 3.48 -5.11 13.30
N VAL A 88 2.40 -5.49 14.00
CA VAL A 88 2.21 -6.86 14.48
C VAL A 88 2.13 -7.83 13.31
N CYS A 89 1.32 -7.55 12.28
CA CYS A 89 1.21 -8.42 11.11
C CYS A 89 2.54 -8.54 10.35
N GLU A 90 3.28 -7.42 10.23
CA GLU A 90 4.60 -7.41 9.61
C GLU A 90 5.61 -8.28 10.38
N SER A 91 5.61 -8.19 11.72
CA SER A 91 6.46 -9.03 12.58
C SER A 91 6.18 -10.52 12.43
N TYR A 92 4.93 -10.89 12.14
CA TYR A 92 4.56 -12.27 11.81
C TYR A 92 4.82 -12.67 10.36
N GLY A 93 5.35 -11.77 9.53
CA GLY A 93 5.80 -12.05 8.17
C GLY A 93 4.73 -11.84 7.09
N ALA A 94 3.73 -10.99 7.34
CA ALA A 94 2.70 -10.65 6.36
C ALA A 94 3.29 -10.08 5.07
N LEU A 95 4.33 -9.23 5.15
CA LEU A 95 5.02 -8.69 3.97
C LEU A 95 5.70 -9.79 3.14
N LYS A 96 6.33 -10.78 3.79
CA LYS A 96 6.95 -11.92 3.09
C LYS A 96 5.91 -12.79 2.40
N ALA A 97 4.75 -13.00 3.05
CA ALA A 97 3.64 -13.75 2.47
C ALA A 97 3.06 -13.01 1.25
N ALA A 98 2.85 -11.71 1.36
CA ALA A 98 2.40 -10.86 0.26
C ALA A 98 3.42 -10.84 -0.89
N ALA A 99 4.71 -10.70 -0.59
CA ALA A 99 5.77 -10.75 -1.59
C ALA A 99 5.72 -12.05 -2.41
N ARG A 100 5.55 -13.20 -1.74
CA ARG A 100 5.43 -14.49 -2.41
C ARG A 100 4.17 -14.60 -3.28
N LEU A 101 3.07 -14.01 -2.82
CA LEU A 101 1.82 -13.97 -3.58
C LEU A 101 1.97 -13.16 -4.88
N PHE A 102 2.68 -12.03 -4.82
CA PHE A 102 2.86 -11.14 -5.98
C PHE A 102 3.97 -11.59 -6.93
N GLN A 103 4.94 -12.41 -6.48
CA GLN A 103 6.06 -12.88 -7.30
C GLN A 103 5.68 -13.33 -8.73
N PRO A 104 4.70 -14.23 -8.93
CA PRO A 104 4.36 -14.72 -10.27
C PRO A 104 3.69 -13.65 -11.14
N ILE A 105 3.13 -12.61 -10.52
CA ILE A 105 2.32 -11.61 -11.19
C ILE A 105 3.15 -10.40 -11.62
N LEU A 106 4.30 -10.15 -10.96
CA LEU A 106 5.11 -8.94 -11.19
C LEU A 106 5.64 -8.86 -12.62
N ARG A 107 6.08 -9.98 -13.20
CA ARG A 107 6.63 -9.98 -14.54
C ARG A 107 5.60 -9.64 -15.63
N PRO A 108 4.42 -10.25 -15.68
CA PRO A 108 3.38 -9.84 -16.61
C PRO A 108 2.82 -8.45 -16.31
N LEU A 109 2.72 -8.07 -15.04
CA LEU A 109 2.05 -6.85 -14.61
C LEU A 109 2.91 -5.59 -14.83
N LEU A 110 4.17 -5.63 -14.40
CA LEU A 110 5.10 -4.48 -14.42
C LEU A 110 6.34 -4.73 -15.29
N GLY A 111 6.59 -5.96 -15.69
CA GLY A 111 7.79 -6.35 -16.43
C GLY A 111 9.04 -6.50 -15.57
N ILE A 112 8.93 -6.45 -14.26
CA ILE A 112 10.02 -6.62 -13.30
C ILE A 112 10.10 -8.07 -12.83
N PRO A 113 11.28 -8.57 -12.44
CA PRO A 113 11.43 -9.96 -12.00
C PRO A 113 10.67 -10.21 -10.70
N GLY A 114 10.20 -11.46 -10.52
CA GLY A 114 9.50 -11.88 -9.30
C GLY A 114 10.31 -11.71 -8.02
N ALA A 115 11.66 -11.74 -8.11
CA ALA A 115 12.56 -11.47 -6.99
C ALA A 115 12.30 -10.09 -6.33
N ALA A 116 11.77 -9.11 -7.09
CA ALA A 116 11.40 -7.79 -6.59
C ALA A 116 10.13 -7.78 -5.70
N GLY A 117 9.53 -8.95 -5.46
CA GLY A 117 8.28 -9.05 -4.67
C GLY A 117 8.36 -8.41 -3.29
N LEU A 118 9.50 -8.53 -2.60
CA LEU A 118 9.67 -7.90 -1.29
C LEU A 118 9.74 -6.37 -1.41
N ALA A 119 10.51 -5.84 -2.36
CA ALA A 119 10.59 -4.40 -2.60
C ALA A 119 9.21 -3.83 -3.01
N PHE A 120 8.46 -4.59 -3.82
CA PHE A 120 7.11 -4.23 -4.23
C PHE A 120 6.17 -4.07 -3.03
N VAL A 121 6.11 -5.06 -2.15
CA VAL A 121 5.21 -5.06 -1.00
C VAL A 121 5.68 -4.08 0.08
N SER A 122 6.99 -3.99 0.34
CA SER A 122 7.54 -3.02 1.30
C SER A 122 7.21 -1.57 0.91
N SER A 123 7.07 -1.28 -0.40
CA SER A 123 6.66 0.04 -0.87
C SER A 123 5.22 0.42 -0.51
N PHE A 124 4.39 -0.53 -0.06
CA PHE A 124 3.04 -0.24 0.44
C PHE A 124 3.05 0.40 1.83
N THR A 125 4.02 0.01 2.66
CA THR A 125 4.18 0.57 4.00
C THR A 125 5.20 1.72 3.99
N SER A 126 6.32 1.56 3.30
CA SER A 126 7.37 2.57 3.19
C SER A 126 8.00 2.54 1.80
N SER A 127 7.86 3.67 1.08
CA SER A 127 8.55 3.86 -0.21
C SER A 127 10.06 3.88 -0.07
N ASP A 128 10.59 4.39 1.05
CA ASP A 128 12.02 4.49 1.29
C ASP A 128 12.65 3.10 1.44
N VAL A 129 11.99 2.21 2.18
CA VAL A 129 12.42 0.81 2.29
C VAL A 129 12.30 0.10 0.92
N GLY A 130 11.22 0.32 0.20
CA GLY A 130 11.05 -0.21 -1.15
C GLY A 130 12.13 0.28 -2.10
N ALA A 131 12.45 1.59 -2.08
CA ALA A 131 13.50 2.19 -2.90
C ALA A 131 14.89 1.67 -2.54
N PHE A 132 15.19 1.52 -1.24
CA PHE A 132 16.45 0.96 -0.77
C PHE A 132 16.68 -0.46 -1.29
N ILE A 133 15.67 -1.33 -1.15
CA ILE A 133 15.75 -2.71 -1.66
C ILE A 133 15.91 -2.71 -3.19
N THR A 134 15.19 -1.83 -3.90
CA THR A 134 15.30 -1.70 -5.37
C THR A 134 16.71 -1.27 -5.79
N LYS A 135 17.31 -0.32 -5.06
CA LYS A 135 18.71 0.10 -5.29
C LYS A 135 19.67 -1.07 -5.10
N GLU A 136 19.54 -1.83 -4.00
CA GLU A 136 20.37 -3.01 -3.76
C GLU A 136 20.23 -4.06 -4.88
N MET A 137 19.01 -4.30 -5.36
CA MET A 137 18.77 -5.23 -6.46
C MET A 137 19.45 -4.78 -7.75
N TYR A 138 19.41 -3.47 -8.04
CA TYR A 138 20.10 -2.91 -9.21
C TYR A 138 21.62 -3.04 -9.08
N GLU A 139 22.20 -2.70 -7.93
CA GLU A 139 23.64 -2.79 -7.66
C GLU A 139 24.15 -4.26 -7.71
N LYS A 140 23.28 -5.23 -7.41
CA LYS A 140 23.58 -6.67 -7.54
C LYS A 140 23.32 -7.22 -8.96
N GLY A 141 22.85 -6.40 -9.89
CA GLY A 141 22.50 -6.84 -11.25
C GLY A 141 21.24 -7.72 -11.32
N GLU A 142 20.42 -7.75 -10.28
CA GLU A 142 19.18 -8.54 -10.25
C GLU A 142 18.05 -7.89 -11.07
N ILE A 143 18.15 -6.59 -11.36
CA ILE A 143 17.24 -5.83 -12.22
C ILE A 143 18.02 -4.90 -13.15
N THR A 144 17.50 -4.69 -14.34
CA THR A 144 18.05 -3.76 -15.34
C THR A 144 17.70 -2.31 -15.00
N ASP A 145 18.34 -1.35 -15.70
CA ASP A 145 18.04 0.08 -15.53
C ASP A 145 16.61 0.43 -15.94
N ASP A 146 16.10 -0.17 -17.00
CA ASP A 146 14.71 -0.01 -17.43
C ASP A 146 13.73 -0.56 -16.38
N GLU A 147 13.99 -1.76 -15.85
CA GLU A 147 13.17 -2.35 -14.79
C GLU A 147 13.21 -1.51 -13.52
N ARG A 148 14.37 -0.96 -13.15
CA ARG A 148 14.52 -0.02 -12.06
C ARG A 148 13.69 1.24 -12.29
N THR A 149 13.73 1.81 -13.49
CA THR A 149 12.99 3.03 -13.85
C THR A 149 11.48 2.81 -13.76
N VAL A 150 10.97 1.71 -14.34
CA VAL A 150 9.55 1.32 -14.25
C VAL A 150 9.14 1.11 -12.79
N PHE A 151 10.00 0.45 -12.01
CA PHE A 151 9.71 0.16 -10.63
C PHE A 151 9.74 1.40 -9.74
N ALA A 152 10.68 2.32 -9.97
CA ALA A 152 10.71 3.62 -9.29
C ALA A 152 9.43 4.41 -9.57
N ALA A 153 8.97 4.46 -10.81
CA ALA A 153 7.70 5.11 -11.15
C ALA A 153 6.52 4.50 -10.39
N TYR A 154 6.46 3.17 -10.28
CA TYR A 154 5.47 2.49 -9.46
C TYR A 154 5.56 2.89 -7.98
N GLN A 155 6.75 2.89 -7.40
CA GLN A 155 6.96 3.17 -5.98
C GLN A 155 6.58 4.60 -5.61
N TYR A 156 6.97 5.58 -6.44
CA TYR A 156 6.70 6.99 -6.18
C TYR A 156 5.24 7.40 -6.42
N ALA A 157 4.54 6.75 -7.33
CA ALA A 157 3.13 7.02 -7.57
C ALA A 157 2.26 6.57 -6.39
N GLY A 158 2.06 7.42 -5.39
CA GLY A 158 1.34 7.08 -4.15
C GLY A 158 2.20 6.28 -3.18
N SER A 159 3.33 6.86 -2.81
CA SER A 159 4.29 6.39 -1.81
C SER A 159 3.62 5.96 -0.51
N GLY A 160 4.06 4.82 0.06
CA GLY A 160 3.53 4.30 1.32
C GLY A 160 2.01 4.12 1.31
N THR A 161 1.47 3.50 0.26
CA THR A 161 0.03 3.46 -0.03
C THR A 161 -0.82 3.04 1.16
N VAL A 162 -0.44 1.97 1.86
CA VAL A 162 -1.19 1.48 3.04
C VAL A 162 -1.01 2.46 4.19
N ASN A 163 0.20 2.85 4.49
CA ASN A 163 0.53 3.73 5.60
C ASN A 163 -0.12 5.11 5.42
N ASN A 164 -0.03 5.70 4.24
CA ASN A 164 -0.65 6.99 3.97
C ASN A 164 -2.18 6.93 3.99
N THR A 165 -2.79 5.85 3.51
CA THR A 165 -4.24 5.70 3.55
C THR A 165 -4.74 5.51 4.98
N VAL A 166 -4.04 4.72 5.79
CA VAL A 166 -4.46 4.36 7.14
C VAL A 166 -4.05 5.42 8.17
N ALA A 167 -2.88 6.06 8.02
CA ALA A 167 -2.42 7.11 8.93
C ALA A 167 -2.85 8.50 8.47
N ALA A 168 -2.33 9.01 7.35
CA ALA A 168 -2.66 10.35 6.88
C ALA A 168 -4.12 10.48 6.43
N GLY A 169 -4.68 9.42 5.85
CA GLY A 169 -6.08 9.33 5.45
C GLY A 169 -7.05 8.97 6.57
N ALA A 170 -6.57 8.71 7.79
CA ALA A 170 -7.39 8.27 8.92
C ALA A 170 -8.60 9.18 9.19
N ALA A 171 -8.42 10.48 9.02
CA ALA A 171 -9.47 11.47 9.17
C ALA A 171 -10.62 11.29 8.16
N LEU A 172 -10.34 10.73 6.99
CA LEU A 172 -11.31 10.54 5.91
C LEU A 172 -12.01 9.18 5.98
N VAL A 173 -11.45 8.22 6.71
CA VAL A 173 -12.00 6.86 6.82
C VAL A 173 -13.47 6.85 7.27
N PRO A 174 -13.88 7.61 8.32
CA PRO A 174 -15.26 7.58 8.81
C PRO A 174 -16.29 8.18 7.85
N ILE A 175 -15.87 9.03 6.90
CA ILE A 175 -16.73 9.69 5.92
C ILE A 175 -16.58 9.10 4.51
N SER A 176 -15.66 8.14 4.35
CA SER A 176 -15.43 7.48 3.07
C SER A 176 -16.61 6.57 2.71
N VAL A 177 -17.11 6.72 1.50
CA VAL A 177 -18.15 5.83 0.93
C VAL A 177 -17.56 4.46 0.60
N LEU A 178 -16.24 4.40 0.37
CA LEU A 178 -15.54 3.17 0.02
C LEU A 178 -14.81 2.61 1.25
N PRO A 179 -14.79 1.28 1.43
CA PRO A 179 -13.95 0.67 2.45
C PRO A 179 -12.46 0.91 2.14
N VAL A 180 -11.64 0.99 3.18
CA VAL A 180 -10.19 1.28 3.08
C VAL A 180 -9.49 0.38 2.08
N GLY A 181 -9.83 -0.91 2.05
CA GLY A 181 -9.26 -1.87 1.10
C GLY A 181 -9.57 -1.53 -0.36
N ALA A 182 -10.77 -1.02 -0.66
CA ALA A 182 -11.13 -0.59 -2.01
C ALA A 182 -10.34 0.65 -2.43
N VAL A 183 -10.12 1.60 -1.52
CA VAL A 183 -9.28 2.78 -1.76
C VAL A 183 -7.84 2.36 -2.07
N ILE A 184 -7.26 1.49 -1.23
CA ILE A 184 -5.91 0.93 -1.45
C ILE A 184 -5.85 0.21 -2.79
N GLY A 185 -6.83 -0.62 -3.11
CA GLY A 185 -6.92 -1.34 -4.39
C GLY A 185 -6.95 -0.41 -5.59
N LEU A 186 -7.75 0.66 -5.52
CA LEU A 186 -7.81 1.69 -6.57
C LEU A 186 -6.45 2.37 -6.76
N ILE A 187 -5.79 2.77 -5.68
CA ILE A 187 -4.45 3.38 -5.75
C ILE A 187 -3.46 2.42 -6.40
N ILE A 188 -3.47 1.13 -6.03
CA ILE A 188 -2.59 0.12 -6.64
C ILE A 188 -2.84 0.01 -8.14
N VAL A 189 -4.09 0.00 -8.59
CA VAL A 189 -4.44 -0.04 -10.02
C VAL A 189 -3.86 1.18 -10.74
N VAL A 190 -4.04 2.38 -10.21
CA VAL A 190 -3.50 3.61 -10.81
C VAL A 190 -1.96 3.59 -10.84
N LYS A 191 -1.31 3.10 -9.78
CA LYS A 191 0.16 2.92 -9.74
C LYS A 191 0.65 1.99 -10.85
N ILE A 192 -0.03 0.86 -11.04
CA ILE A 192 0.29 -0.10 -12.09
C ILE A 192 0.11 0.51 -13.48
N LEU A 193 -0.97 1.24 -13.70
CA LEU A 193 -1.21 1.94 -14.96
C LEU A 193 -0.11 2.95 -15.24
N GLY A 194 0.25 3.79 -14.27
CA GLY A 194 1.33 4.77 -14.39
C GLY A 194 2.69 4.13 -14.73
N ALA A 195 3.05 3.06 -14.01
CA ALA A 195 4.28 2.32 -14.27
C ALA A 195 4.30 1.69 -15.67
N ASN A 196 3.17 1.16 -16.14
CA ASN A 196 3.07 0.62 -17.50
C ASN A 196 3.14 1.71 -18.59
N MET A 197 2.68 2.92 -18.30
CA MET A 197 2.89 4.06 -19.21
C MET A 197 4.39 4.38 -19.37
N VAL A 198 5.14 4.40 -18.26
CA VAL A 198 6.61 4.56 -18.29
C VAL A 198 7.27 3.42 -19.06
N ARG A 199 6.86 2.17 -18.79
CA ARG A 199 7.36 1.00 -19.54
C ARG A 199 7.11 1.12 -21.05
N MET A 200 5.94 1.59 -21.44
CA MET A 200 5.60 1.82 -22.84
C MET A 200 6.47 2.93 -23.44
N TYR A 201 6.66 4.03 -22.71
CA TYR A 201 7.52 5.13 -23.13
C TYR A 201 8.97 4.67 -23.37
N LEU A 202 9.55 3.91 -22.43
CA LEU A 202 10.91 3.36 -22.58
C LEU A 202 11.04 2.49 -23.83
N LYS A 203 10.05 1.62 -24.10
CA LYS A 203 10.04 0.81 -25.34
C LYS A 203 10.03 1.65 -26.60
N PHE A 204 9.27 2.75 -26.62
CA PHE A 204 9.27 3.67 -27.75
C PHE A 204 10.59 4.44 -27.87
N TYR A 205 11.15 4.86 -26.75
CA TYR A 205 12.41 5.58 -26.71
C TYR A 205 13.56 4.74 -27.28
N HIS A 206 13.73 3.50 -26.83
CA HIS A 206 14.76 2.58 -27.35
C HIS A 206 14.57 2.23 -28.83
N ARG A 207 13.33 2.19 -29.30
CA ARG A 207 13.09 2.03 -30.77
C ARG A 207 13.59 3.19 -31.60
N LYS A 208 13.57 4.40 -31.07
CA LYS A 208 14.05 5.61 -31.77
C LYS A 208 15.56 5.83 -31.57
N HIS A 209 16.15 5.30 -30.51
CA HIS A 209 17.55 5.50 -30.18
C HIS A 209 18.22 4.14 -29.91
N PRO A 210 18.48 3.35 -30.96
CA PRO A 210 19.01 1.98 -30.77
C PRO A 210 20.44 1.94 -30.19
N GLU A 211 21.18 3.05 -30.23
CA GLU A 211 22.54 3.13 -29.71
C GLU A 211 22.62 3.35 -28.17
N GLY A 212 21.51 3.64 -27.50
CA GLY A 212 21.45 3.85 -26.04
C GLY A 212 21.20 2.58 -25.22
N GLY A 213 20.97 1.43 -25.84
CA GLY A 213 20.56 0.19 -25.18
C GLY A 213 21.69 -0.70 -24.64
N ASN A 214 22.96 -0.34 -24.77
CA ASN A 214 24.10 -1.16 -24.40
C ASN A 214 25.04 -0.52 -23.36
N ALA A 215 24.53 0.35 -22.48
CA ALA A 215 25.25 0.76 -21.28
C ALA A 215 24.68 -0.02 -20.08
N SER A 216 25.08 -1.29 -19.99
CA SER A 216 24.89 -2.16 -18.80
C SER A 216 26.10 -2.03 -17.88
#